data_1470d7bd8d797bb99b04e1c7176735ed
#
_entry.id   1470d7bd8d797bb99b04e1c7176735ed
#
_cell.length_a   1.000
_cell.length_b   1.000
_cell.length_c   1.000
_cell.angle_alpha   90.00
_cell.angle_beta   90.00
_cell.angle_gamma   90.00
#
_symmetry.space_group_name_H-M   'P 1'
#
loop_
_entity.id
_entity.type
_entity.pdbx_description
1 polymer ?
#
loop_
_entity_poly.entity_id
_entity_poly.type
_entity_poly.pdbx_seq_one_letter_code
_entity_poly.pdbx_strand_id
1 'polypeptide(L)'
;DEIFKGTNTTERIAAAKSVLSYLNTPDNIIVASTHDTELATLLDTEYDLYHFSEVIHGNSFSFDYKLKSGPLYRRNAIRLLEINGFPPVIIQDAYRTIDGMQLHME
;
A
#
# COMPACT_ATOMS: atom_id res chain seq x y z
N ASP A 1 -9.85 0.55 -10.84
CA ASP A 1 -9.86 -0.38 -9.74
C ASP A 1 -8.89 -1.52 -9.99
N GLU A 2 -8.91 -2.58 -9.22
CA GLU A 2 -7.88 -3.60 -9.31
C GLU A 2 -7.94 -4.43 -10.59
N ILE A 3 -6.77 -4.61 -11.21
CA ILE A 3 -6.56 -5.51 -12.34
C ILE A 3 -6.23 -6.90 -11.77
N PHE A 4 -6.69 -7.96 -12.42
CA PHE A 4 -6.35 -9.36 -12.07
C PHE A 4 -6.80 -9.78 -10.66
N LYS A 5 -7.96 -9.34 -10.26
CA LYS A 5 -8.56 -9.69 -8.99
C LYS A 5 -8.77 -11.22 -8.89
N GLY A 6 -8.45 -11.80 -7.73
CA GLY A 6 -8.66 -13.21 -7.47
C GLY A 6 -7.50 -14.13 -7.85
N THR A 7 -6.40 -13.58 -8.39
CA THR A 7 -5.22 -14.36 -8.74
C THR A 7 -4.20 -14.38 -7.58
N ASN A 8 -3.13 -15.15 -7.75
CA ASN A 8 -2.01 -15.15 -6.82
C ASN A 8 -1.41 -13.75 -6.72
N THR A 9 -1.06 -13.31 -5.52
CA THR A 9 -0.58 -11.95 -5.26
C THR A 9 0.67 -11.61 -6.07
N THR A 10 1.66 -12.50 -6.10
CA THR A 10 2.90 -12.25 -6.83
C THR A 10 2.66 -12.14 -8.33
N GLU A 11 1.86 -13.04 -8.88
CA GLU A 11 1.51 -13.01 -10.30
C GLU A 11 0.68 -11.79 -10.65
N ARG A 12 -0.25 -11.41 -9.80
CA ARG A 12 -1.08 -10.22 -9.99
C ARG A 12 -0.22 -8.96 -10.06
N ILE A 13 0.71 -8.81 -9.14
CA ILE A 13 1.61 -7.65 -9.10
C ILE A 13 2.51 -7.62 -10.32
N ALA A 14 3.09 -8.76 -10.70
CA ALA A 14 3.96 -8.85 -11.87
C ALA A 14 3.22 -8.53 -13.17
N ALA A 15 2.01 -9.06 -13.33
CA ALA A 15 1.20 -8.80 -14.51
C ALA A 15 0.77 -7.33 -14.59
N ALA A 16 0.32 -6.77 -13.48
CA ALA A 16 -0.10 -5.37 -13.44
C ALA A 16 1.07 -4.43 -13.73
N LYS A 17 2.23 -4.70 -13.14
CA LYS A 17 3.44 -3.92 -13.40
C LYS A 17 3.81 -3.94 -14.88
N SER A 18 3.78 -5.11 -15.51
CA SER A 18 4.13 -5.25 -16.92
C SER A 18 3.15 -4.51 -17.83
N VAL A 19 1.86 -4.60 -17.54
CA VAL A 19 0.84 -3.88 -18.31
C VAL A 19 1.01 -2.37 -18.18
N LEU A 20 1.18 -1.88 -16.96
CA LEU A 20 1.30 -0.44 -16.70
C LEU A 20 2.59 0.14 -17.27
N SER A 21 3.69 -0.60 -17.23
CA SER A 21 4.94 -0.17 -17.86
C SER A 21 4.79 -0.12 -19.38
N TYR A 22 4.15 -1.11 -19.97
CA TYR A 22 3.91 -1.14 -21.41
C TYR A 22 3.05 0.03 -21.89
N LEU A 23 2.02 0.39 -21.13
CA LEU A 23 1.11 1.47 -21.48
C LEU A 23 1.70 2.87 -21.25
N ASN A 24 2.81 2.97 -20.53
CA ASN A 24 3.41 4.25 -20.20
C ASN A 24 4.23 4.79 -21.37
N THR A 25 3.53 5.39 -22.32
CA THR A 25 4.13 6.04 -23.49
C THR A 25 3.75 7.52 -23.51
N PRO A 26 4.48 8.37 -24.26
CA PRO A 26 4.15 9.81 -24.32
C PRO A 26 2.74 10.11 -24.87
N ASP A 27 2.15 9.19 -25.60
CA ASP A 27 0.82 9.40 -26.22
C ASP A 27 -0.32 9.00 -25.29
N ASN A 28 -0.03 8.40 -24.14
CA ASN A 28 -1.05 7.89 -23.24
C ASN A 28 -1.10 8.67 -21.94
N ILE A 29 -2.31 8.84 -21.42
CA ILE A 29 -2.54 9.31 -20.06
C ILE A 29 -3.14 8.14 -19.31
N ILE A 30 -2.42 7.65 -18.29
CA ILE A 30 -2.80 6.47 -17.53
C ILE A 30 -3.05 6.87 -16.08
N VAL A 31 -4.21 6.49 -15.56
CA VAL A 31 -4.53 6.61 -14.14
C VAL A 31 -4.95 5.22 -13.65
N ALA A 32 -4.30 4.74 -12.61
CA ALA A 32 -4.61 3.43 -12.05
C ALA A 32 -4.72 3.51 -10.53
N SER A 33 -5.57 2.66 -9.96
CA SER A 33 -5.69 2.55 -8.51
C SER A 33 -5.42 1.12 -8.08
N THR A 34 -4.82 0.96 -6.91
CA THR A 34 -4.49 -0.36 -6.39
C THR A 34 -4.37 -0.31 -4.87
N HIS A 35 -4.58 -1.46 -4.23
CA HIS A 35 -4.26 -1.67 -2.82
C HIS A 35 -2.86 -2.28 -2.64
N ASP A 36 -2.18 -2.65 -3.72
CA ASP A 36 -0.88 -3.32 -3.67
C ASP A 36 0.23 -2.29 -3.58
N THR A 37 0.73 -2.04 -2.37
CA THR A 37 1.81 -1.07 -2.16
C THR A 37 3.11 -1.50 -2.85
N GLU A 38 3.33 -2.79 -2.99
CA GLU A 38 4.49 -3.33 -3.73
C GLU A 38 4.44 -2.91 -5.20
N LEU A 39 3.26 -2.91 -5.80
CA LEU A 39 3.10 -2.46 -7.18
C LEU A 39 3.48 -0.99 -7.33
N ALA A 40 3.03 -0.15 -6.41
CA ALA A 40 3.38 1.26 -6.41
C ALA A 40 4.90 1.46 -6.32
N THR A 41 5.57 0.71 -5.46
CA THR A 41 7.02 0.78 -5.32
C THR A 41 7.74 0.39 -6.61
N LEU A 42 7.27 -0.64 -7.29
CA LEU A 42 7.86 -1.09 -8.56
C LEU A 42 7.70 -0.06 -9.68
N LEU A 43 6.70 0.80 -9.58
CA LEU A 43 6.37 1.80 -10.62
C LEU A 43 6.82 3.22 -10.26
N ASP A 44 7.54 3.41 -9.18
CA ASP A 44 7.86 4.75 -8.66
C ASP A 44 8.74 5.59 -9.59
N THR A 45 9.50 4.97 -10.49
CA THR A 45 10.30 5.69 -11.48
C THR A 45 9.53 5.99 -12.77
N GLU A 46 8.38 5.36 -12.99
CA GLU A 46 7.59 5.50 -14.22
C GLU A 46 6.30 6.27 -14.02
N TYR A 47 5.77 6.31 -12.80
CA TYR A 47 4.48 6.91 -12.47
C TYR A 47 4.60 7.82 -11.27
N ASP A 48 3.84 8.90 -11.27
CA ASP A 48 3.66 9.72 -10.08
C ASP A 48 2.74 8.99 -9.11
N LEU A 49 3.17 8.85 -7.86
CA LEU A 49 2.43 8.12 -6.85
C LEU A 49 1.63 9.06 -5.96
N TYR A 50 0.39 8.68 -5.71
CA TYR A 50 -0.52 9.40 -4.81
C TYR A 50 -1.25 8.38 -3.94
N HIS A 51 -1.78 8.85 -2.82
CA HIS A 51 -2.51 7.96 -1.93
C HIS A 51 -3.59 8.70 -1.15
N PHE A 52 -4.56 7.93 -0.67
CA PHE A 52 -5.49 8.36 0.37
C PHE A 52 -5.15 7.56 1.63
N SER A 53 -5.27 8.20 2.78
CA SER A 53 -4.97 7.54 4.05
C SER A 53 -5.90 8.01 5.14
N GLU A 54 -6.02 7.19 6.18
CA GLU A 54 -6.72 7.56 7.38
C GLU A 54 -5.91 8.60 8.15
N VAL A 55 -6.62 9.51 8.81
CA VAL A 55 -6.02 10.47 9.73
C VAL A 55 -6.28 9.99 11.15
N ILE A 56 -5.23 9.92 11.96
CA ILE A 56 -5.32 9.47 13.34
C ILE A 56 -5.30 10.69 14.26
N HIS A 57 -6.36 10.86 15.05
CA HIS A 57 -6.47 11.91 16.05
C HIS A 57 -6.61 11.25 17.41
N GLY A 58 -5.49 11.17 18.17
CA GLY A 58 -5.51 10.47 19.46
C GLY A 58 -5.88 9.01 19.27
N ASN A 59 -7.05 8.62 19.76
CA ASN A 59 -7.56 7.25 19.67
C ASN A 59 -8.66 7.07 18.63
N SER A 60 -8.77 7.96 17.66
CA SER A 60 -9.80 7.86 16.65
C SER A 60 -9.23 7.89 15.25
N PHE A 61 -9.98 7.29 14.32
CA PHE A 61 -9.68 7.24 12.90
C PHE A 61 -10.71 8.07 12.12
N SER A 62 -10.25 8.75 11.10
CA SER A 62 -11.15 9.36 10.12
C SER A 62 -10.48 9.41 8.76
N PHE A 63 -11.29 9.53 7.70
CA PHE A 63 -10.79 9.80 6.35
C PHE A 63 -10.97 11.28 6.05
N ASP A 64 -9.94 11.92 5.53
CA ASP A 64 -10.04 13.31 5.09
C ASP A 64 -10.41 13.44 3.61
N TYR A 65 -10.44 12.32 2.87
CA TYR A 65 -10.76 12.25 1.44
C TYR A 65 -9.85 13.11 0.58
N LYS A 66 -8.62 13.33 1.04
CA LYS A 66 -7.64 14.15 0.31
C LYS A 66 -6.60 13.30 -0.35
N LEU A 67 -6.31 13.62 -1.61
CA LEU A 67 -5.23 12.98 -2.36
C LEU A 67 -3.90 13.55 -1.88
N LYS A 68 -2.99 12.65 -1.48
CA LYS A 68 -1.69 13.04 -0.95
C LYS A 68 -0.60 12.53 -1.87
N SER A 69 0.46 13.31 -2.03
CA SER A 69 1.60 12.96 -2.87
C SER A 69 2.44 11.87 -2.19
N GLY A 70 2.99 10.97 -3.01
CA GLY A 70 3.87 9.91 -2.54
C GLY A 70 3.16 8.60 -2.29
N PRO A 71 3.94 7.52 -2.01
CA PRO A 71 3.36 6.21 -1.73
C PRO A 71 2.76 6.12 -0.33
N LEU A 72 1.80 5.22 -0.18
CA LEU A 72 1.19 4.94 1.12
C LEU A 72 2.05 3.95 1.90
N TYR A 73 2.45 4.34 3.10
CA TYR A 73 3.13 3.46 4.04
C TYR A 73 2.12 2.92 5.04
N ARG A 74 1.79 1.63 4.91
CA ARG A 74 0.71 1.03 5.69
C ARG A 74 1.21 0.47 7.01
N ARG A 75 0.86 1.16 8.11
CA ARG A 75 1.02 0.64 9.47
C ARG A 75 -0.24 0.86 10.30
N ASN A 76 -1.34 1.23 9.64
CA ASN A 76 -2.58 1.59 10.34
C ASN A 76 -3.28 0.39 10.96
N ALA A 77 -3.11 -0.82 10.41
CA ALA A 77 -3.72 -2.01 10.99
C ALA A 77 -3.22 -2.27 12.41
N ILE A 78 -1.91 -2.14 12.63
CA ILE A 78 -1.32 -2.31 13.97
C ILE A 78 -1.74 -1.16 14.88
N ARG A 79 -1.78 0.05 14.34
CA ARG A 79 -2.25 1.22 15.10
C ARG A 79 -3.68 1.04 15.58
N LEU A 80 -4.52 0.39 14.77
CA LEU A 80 -5.89 0.03 15.19
C LEU A 80 -5.89 -0.89 16.40
N LEU A 81 -4.97 -1.84 16.47
CA LEU A 81 -4.85 -2.72 17.64
C LEU A 81 -4.51 -1.91 18.88
N GLU A 82 -3.62 -0.93 18.77
CA GLU A 82 -3.27 -0.06 19.89
C GLU A 82 -4.48 0.76 20.35
N ILE A 83 -5.22 1.35 19.41
CA ILE A 83 -6.39 2.18 19.70
C ILE A 83 -7.48 1.37 20.39
N ASN A 84 -7.65 0.12 19.98
CA ASN A 84 -8.68 -0.77 20.55
C ASN A 84 -8.22 -1.46 21.84
N GLY A 85 -7.06 -1.10 22.37
CA GLY A 85 -6.61 -1.58 23.66
C GLY A 85 -6.10 -3.01 23.70
N PHE A 86 -5.62 -3.53 22.56
CA PHE A 86 -5.03 -4.87 22.55
C PHE A 86 -3.76 -4.92 23.41
N PRO A 87 -3.45 -6.07 24.01
CA PRO A 87 -2.27 -6.19 24.86
C PRO A 87 -0.97 -5.80 24.14
N PRO A 88 -0.04 -5.12 24.84
CA PRO A 88 1.24 -4.73 24.22
C PRO A 88 2.03 -5.87 23.59
N VAL A 89 1.91 -7.09 24.11
CA VAL A 89 2.61 -8.25 23.56
C VAL A 89 2.14 -8.56 22.13
N ILE A 90 0.87 -8.37 21.85
CA ILE A 90 0.32 -8.58 20.49
C ILE A 90 0.86 -7.50 19.54
N ILE A 91 0.88 -6.27 19.98
CA ILE A 91 1.35 -5.14 19.18
C ILE A 91 2.84 -5.28 18.87
N GLN A 92 3.65 -5.63 19.86
CA GLN A 92 5.08 -5.84 19.68
C GLN A 92 5.36 -7.00 18.72
N ASP A 93 4.59 -8.10 18.84
CA ASP A 93 4.75 -9.24 17.93
C ASP A 93 4.38 -8.86 16.50
N ALA A 94 3.33 -8.05 16.32
CA ALA A 94 2.92 -7.59 14.99
C ALA A 94 4.02 -6.74 14.32
N TYR A 95 4.62 -5.81 15.05
CA TYR A 95 5.73 -5.02 14.53
C TYR A 95 6.94 -5.88 14.20
N ARG A 96 7.25 -6.84 15.08
CA ARG A 96 8.38 -7.76 14.86
C ARG A 96 8.16 -8.61 13.63
N THR A 97 6.93 -9.05 13.40
CA THR A 97 6.55 -9.83 12.21
C THR A 97 6.76 -9.01 10.93
N ILE A 98 6.36 -7.74 10.93
CA ILE A 98 6.57 -6.86 9.78
C ILE A 98 8.05 -6.69 9.48
N ASP A 99 8.87 -6.45 10.49
CA ASP A 99 10.31 -6.29 10.32
C ASP A 99 10.95 -7.54 9.73
N GLY A 100 10.52 -8.73 10.17
CA GLY A 100 10.97 -9.99 9.62
C GLY A 100 10.57 -10.19 8.15
N MET A 101 9.34 -9.80 7.80
CA MET A 101 8.86 -9.88 6.42
C MET A 101 9.65 -8.94 5.50
N GLN A 102 9.95 -7.73 5.95
CA GLN A 102 10.72 -6.77 5.15
C GLN A 102 12.13 -7.27 4.87
N LEU A 103 12.77 -7.93 5.83
CA LEU A 103 14.09 -8.51 5.64
C LEU A 103 14.09 -9.61 4.58
N HIS A 104 13.01 -10.36 4.46
CA HIS A 104 12.88 -11.42 3.47
C HIS A 104 12.50 -10.93 2.08
N MET A 105 11.99 -9.73 1.95
CA MET A 105 11.55 -9.15 0.67
C MET A 105 12.66 -8.36 -0.02
N GLU A 106 13.74 -8.13 0.65
CA GLU A 106 14.93 -7.50 0.07
C GLU A 106 15.82 -8.54 -0.59
#